data_357291b0292d3a6c26db7676bce33506
#
_entry.id   357291b0292d3a6c26db7676bce33506
#
_cell.length_a   1.000
_cell.length_b   1.000
_cell.length_c   1.000
_cell.angle_alpha   90.00
_cell.angle_beta   90.00
_cell.angle_gamma   90.00
#
_symmetry.space_group_name_H-M   'P 1'
#
loop_
_entity.id
_entity.type
_entity.pdbx_description
1 polymer ?
#
loop_
_entity_poly.entity_id
_entity_poly.type
_entity_poly.pdbx_seq_one_letter_code
_entity_poly.pdbx_strand_id
1 'polypeptide(L)'
;QYAKGDIVALDRAYIDYEKFETLSRNGVTYVTKMKKNLKYTVQKDIMYMNDDGLMTCREQCVTFTKEENKEKTITYHAKIVTYVDIKKTRAKLIPLLTNDMEMEAEDIVDIYRKRWEIELLFKQLKQNFPLRYFYGESANAIKIQIWVTLIANLLLMVVQKRVRNRSWSFSGLATIIRITLMYYINCYSFLNNPDKDWEKLVEQSKEPPIQLSLFD
;
A
#
# COMPACT_ATOMS: atom_id res chain seq x y z
N GLN A 1 15.28 9.59 -3.09
CA GLN A 1 15.50 10.15 -4.43
C GLN A 1 14.90 9.17 -5.44
N TYR A 2 14.18 9.69 -6.43
CA TYR A 2 13.63 8.90 -7.52
C TYR A 2 14.61 8.91 -8.69
N ALA A 3 14.70 7.81 -9.41
CA ALA A 3 15.49 7.69 -10.63
C ALA A 3 14.64 7.97 -11.87
N LYS A 4 15.28 8.31 -12.99
CA LYS A 4 14.60 8.45 -14.28
C LYS A 4 13.94 7.11 -14.66
N GLY A 5 12.68 7.16 -15.03
CA GLY A 5 11.85 5.99 -15.37
C GLY A 5 11.07 5.40 -14.19
N ASP A 6 11.26 5.92 -12.97
CA ASP A 6 10.43 5.51 -11.83
C ASP A 6 8.99 5.96 -12.00
N ILE A 7 8.05 5.15 -11.48
CA ILE A 7 6.63 5.46 -11.43
C ILE A 7 6.21 5.62 -9.97
N VAL A 8 5.58 6.73 -9.63
CA VAL A 8 5.19 7.05 -8.27
C VAL A 8 3.68 7.26 -8.16
N ALA A 9 3.01 6.40 -7.40
CA ALA A 9 1.60 6.59 -7.07
C ALA A 9 1.47 7.43 -5.79
N LEU A 10 0.87 8.61 -5.90
CA LEU A 10 0.76 9.59 -4.82
C LEU A 10 -0.68 9.72 -4.32
N ASP A 11 -0.86 9.94 -3.02
CA ASP A 11 -2.16 10.37 -2.50
C ASP A 11 -2.45 11.81 -2.91
N ARG A 12 -3.73 12.12 -3.13
CA ARG A 12 -4.20 13.46 -3.50
C ARG A 12 -3.83 14.56 -2.48
N ALA A 13 -3.51 14.19 -1.24
CA ALA A 13 -3.06 15.13 -0.21
C ALA A 13 -1.70 15.75 -0.55
N TYR A 14 -0.87 15.03 -1.32
CA TYR A 14 0.47 15.44 -1.72
C TYR A 14 0.53 16.16 -3.07
N ILE A 15 -0.63 16.58 -3.62
CA ILE A 15 -0.67 17.35 -4.87
C ILE A 15 -0.02 18.71 -4.64
N ASP A 16 1.13 18.86 -5.28
CA ASP A 16 1.94 20.07 -5.30
C ASP A 16 2.52 20.21 -6.72
N TYR A 17 2.16 21.28 -7.41
CA TYR A 17 2.51 21.47 -8.82
C TYR A 17 4.02 21.63 -9.04
N GLU A 18 4.74 22.26 -8.11
CA GLU A 18 6.19 22.41 -8.20
C GLU A 18 6.91 21.06 -8.08
N LYS A 19 6.41 20.21 -7.19
CA LYS A 19 6.90 18.82 -7.08
C LYS A 19 6.58 18.02 -8.33
N PHE A 20 5.41 18.18 -8.91
CA PHE A 20 5.02 17.48 -10.15
C PHE A 20 5.88 17.92 -11.32
N GLU A 21 6.19 19.21 -11.44
CA GLU A 21 7.14 19.70 -12.43
C GLU A 21 8.53 19.12 -12.21
N THR A 22 9.00 19.08 -10.98
CA THR A 22 10.29 18.50 -10.63
C THR A 22 10.35 17.01 -10.98
N LEU A 23 9.29 16.23 -10.67
CA LEU A 23 9.19 14.83 -11.06
C LEU A 23 9.26 14.67 -12.59
N SER A 24 8.47 15.47 -13.32
CA SER A 24 8.43 15.42 -14.78
C SER A 24 9.79 15.78 -15.41
N ARG A 25 10.47 16.80 -14.91
CA ARG A 25 11.82 17.19 -15.38
C ARG A 25 12.86 16.09 -15.12
N ASN A 26 12.70 15.33 -14.03
CA ASN A 26 13.57 14.21 -13.69
C ASN A 26 13.21 12.93 -14.43
N GLY A 27 12.21 12.97 -15.32
CA GLY A 27 11.73 11.79 -16.06
C GLY A 27 11.06 10.75 -15.19
N VAL A 28 10.42 11.18 -14.10
CA VAL A 28 9.64 10.35 -13.19
C VAL A 28 8.16 10.49 -13.53
N THR A 29 7.50 9.37 -13.76
CA THR A 29 6.04 9.34 -13.98
C THR A 29 5.31 9.37 -12.64
N TYR A 30 4.33 10.26 -12.51
CA TYR A 30 3.45 10.24 -11.34
C TYR A 30 2.01 9.87 -11.72
N VAL A 31 1.33 9.19 -10.81
CA VAL A 31 -0.11 8.91 -10.89
C VAL A 31 -0.75 9.31 -9.56
N THR A 32 -1.77 10.17 -9.61
CA THR A 32 -2.48 10.62 -8.42
C THR A 32 -3.96 10.81 -8.69
N LYS A 33 -4.78 10.79 -7.65
CA LYS A 33 -6.19 11.15 -7.76
C LYS A 33 -6.34 12.65 -7.82
N MET A 34 -7.07 13.14 -8.83
CA MET A 34 -7.29 14.56 -9.04
C MET A 34 -8.12 15.21 -7.93
N LYS A 35 -7.81 16.47 -7.58
CA LYS A 35 -8.64 17.33 -6.72
C LYS A 35 -9.80 17.93 -7.53
N LYS A 36 -10.96 18.13 -6.89
CA LYS A 36 -12.17 18.60 -7.58
C LYS A 36 -12.08 20.05 -8.10
N ASN A 37 -11.25 20.88 -7.47
CA ASN A 37 -11.24 22.34 -7.71
C ASN A 37 -10.07 22.80 -8.58
N LEU A 38 -9.53 21.93 -9.42
CA LEU A 38 -8.44 22.29 -10.32
C LEU A 38 -8.99 22.94 -11.58
N LYS A 39 -8.47 24.12 -11.94
CA LYS A 39 -8.77 24.77 -13.21
C LYS A 39 -7.78 24.28 -14.26
N TYR A 40 -8.29 23.82 -15.40
CA TYR A 40 -7.50 23.34 -16.53
C TYR A 40 -8.23 23.56 -17.84
N THR A 41 -7.50 23.59 -18.92
CA THR A 41 -8.02 23.66 -20.28
C THR A 41 -7.89 22.28 -20.92
N VAL A 42 -8.98 21.77 -21.49
CA VAL A 42 -8.98 20.49 -22.21
C VAL A 42 -8.53 20.72 -23.63
N GLN A 43 -7.53 19.97 -24.09
CA GLN A 43 -7.03 20.01 -25.46
C GLN A 43 -7.53 18.83 -26.29
N LYS A 44 -7.63 17.64 -25.68
CA LYS A 44 -8.15 16.42 -26.33
C LYS A 44 -9.03 15.69 -25.33
N ASP A 45 -10.15 15.17 -25.80
CA ASP A 45 -11.13 14.44 -24.98
C ASP A 45 -11.59 13.19 -25.74
N ILE A 46 -11.37 12.04 -25.16
CA ILE A 46 -11.77 10.73 -25.71
C ILE A 46 -12.59 10.01 -24.66
N MET A 47 -13.76 9.54 -25.04
CA MET A 47 -14.66 8.80 -24.18
C MET A 47 -14.84 7.38 -24.72
N TYR A 48 -14.60 6.39 -23.87
CA TYR A 48 -14.81 4.98 -24.17
C TYR A 48 -16.11 4.52 -23.56
N MET A 49 -16.92 3.83 -24.34
CA MET A 49 -18.23 3.30 -23.92
C MET A 49 -18.26 1.79 -24.12
N ASN A 50 -19.05 1.09 -23.28
CA ASN A 50 -19.36 -0.32 -23.49
C ASN A 50 -20.48 -0.48 -24.55
N ASP A 51 -20.85 -1.73 -24.82
CA ASP A 51 -21.90 -2.08 -25.79
C ASP A 51 -23.28 -1.50 -25.40
N ASP A 52 -23.52 -1.25 -24.12
CA ASP A 52 -24.76 -0.63 -23.61
C ASP A 52 -24.74 0.91 -23.68
N GLY A 53 -23.69 1.51 -24.25
CA GLY A 53 -23.55 2.96 -24.34
C GLY A 53 -23.20 3.65 -23.03
N LEU A 54 -22.74 2.89 -22.01
CA LEU A 54 -22.31 3.45 -20.75
C LEU A 54 -20.81 3.76 -20.79
N MET A 55 -20.40 4.92 -20.26
CA MET A 55 -19.01 5.32 -20.18
C MET A 55 -18.24 4.36 -19.25
N THR A 56 -17.18 3.78 -19.77
CA THR A 56 -16.24 2.93 -19.00
C THR A 56 -15.01 3.70 -18.58
N CYS A 57 -14.47 4.51 -19.49
CA CYS A 57 -13.28 5.33 -19.29
C CYS A 57 -13.39 6.64 -20.09
N ARG A 58 -12.70 7.67 -19.64
CA ARG A 58 -12.53 8.95 -20.37
C ARG A 58 -11.09 9.40 -20.19
N GLU A 59 -10.45 9.73 -21.30
CA GLU A 59 -9.09 10.26 -21.33
C GLU A 59 -9.10 11.69 -21.82
N GLN A 60 -8.45 12.57 -21.08
CA GLN A 60 -8.35 13.99 -21.42
C GLN A 60 -6.89 14.43 -21.36
N CYS A 61 -6.38 15.00 -22.46
CA CYS A 61 -5.13 15.77 -22.42
C CYS A 61 -5.48 17.20 -21.99
N VAL A 62 -4.84 17.65 -20.93
CA VAL A 62 -5.17 18.92 -20.29
C VAL A 62 -3.92 19.77 -20.06
N THR A 63 -4.16 21.06 -19.98
CA THR A 63 -3.15 22.05 -19.65
C THR A 63 -3.58 22.81 -18.40
N PHE A 64 -2.72 22.79 -17.38
CA PHE A 64 -2.84 23.61 -16.19
C PHE A 64 -2.00 24.86 -16.35
N THR A 65 -2.56 25.99 -15.99
CA THR A 65 -1.89 27.28 -16.01
C THR A 65 -1.86 27.83 -14.59
N LYS A 66 -0.67 28.08 -14.06
CA LYS A 66 -0.47 28.71 -12.75
C LYS A 66 0.28 30.03 -12.95
N GLU A 67 -0.32 31.13 -12.51
CA GLU A 67 0.37 32.42 -12.40
C GLU A 67 1.23 32.37 -11.12
N GLU A 68 2.53 32.44 -11.27
CA GLU A 68 3.47 32.44 -10.14
C GLU A 68 3.72 33.89 -9.67
N ASN A 69 3.79 34.84 -10.60
CA ASN A 69 3.83 36.27 -10.41
C ASN A 69 3.21 36.97 -11.65
N LYS A 70 2.97 38.30 -11.60
CA LYS A 70 2.39 39.05 -12.72
C LYS A 70 3.10 38.87 -14.07
N GLU A 71 4.32 38.32 -14.09
CA GLU A 71 5.17 38.18 -15.28
C GLU A 71 5.49 36.71 -15.65
N LYS A 72 5.17 35.73 -14.80
CA LYS A 72 5.53 34.32 -15.06
C LYS A 72 4.34 33.40 -14.93
N THR A 73 3.94 32.88 -16.06
CA THR A 73 2.90 31.84 -16.16
C THR A 73 3.57 30.50 -16.42
N ILE A 74 3.34 29.55 -15.55
CA ILE A 74 3.83 28.18 -15.71
C ILE A 74 2.71 27.32 -16.27
N THR A 75 3.01 26.62 -17.36
CA THR A 75 2.07 25.75 -18.06
C THR A 75 2.50 24.30 -17.92
N TYR A 76 1.59 23.44 -17.46
CA TYR A 76 1.81 22.01 -17.32
C TYR A 76 0.87 21.24 -18.23
N HIS A 77 1.43 20.27 -18.93
CA HIS A 77 0.64 19.29 -19.68
C HIS A 77 0.47 18.03 -18.84
N ALA A 78 -0.73 17.50 -18.80
CA ALA A 78 -1.04 16.29 -18.07
C ALA A 78 -2.18 15.53 -18.75
N LYS A 79 -2.29 14.25 -18.45
CA LYS A 79 -3.36 13.38 -18.87
C LYS A 79 -4.28 13.09 -17.66
N ILE A 80 -5.58 13.26 -17.85
CA ILE A 80 -6.60 12.88 -16.89
C ILE A 80 -7.27 11.62 -17.42
N VAL A 81 -7.23 10.55 -16.62
CA VAL A 81 -7.96 9.30 -16.89
C VAL A 81 -9.07 9.18 -15.86
N THR A 82 -10.31 9.25 -16.32
CA THR A 82 -11.49 9.06 -15.47
C THR A 82 -12.08 7.68 -15.73
N TYR A 83 -12.05 6.82 -14.71
CA TYR A 83 -12.63 5.49 -14.80
C TYR A 83 -13.82 5.32 -13.86
N VAL A 84 -14.66 4.33 -14.15
CA VAL A 84 -15.82 3.98 -13.34
C VAL A 84 -15.42 2.92 -12.33
N ASP A 85 -15.44 3.26 -11.04
CA ASP A 85 -15.24 2.31 -9.94
C ASP A 85 -16.61 1.83 -9.43
N ILE A 86 -16.92 0.57 -9.71
CA ILE A 86 -18.18 -0.05 -9.29
C ILE A 86 -17.95 -0.77 -7.97
N LYS A 87 -18.43 -0.18 -6.87
CA LYS A 87 -18.45 -0.82 -5.55
C LYS A 87 -19.86 -1.19 -5.15
N LYS A 88 -20.16 -2.50 -5.11
CA LYS A 88 -21.50 -3.03 -4.80
C LYS A 88 -22.55 -2.46 -5.77
N THR A 89 -23.38 -1.52 -5.29
CA THR A 89 -24.51 -0.93 -6.05
C THR A 89 -24.27 0.51 -6.49
N ARG A 90 -23.08 1.07 -6.25
CA ARG A 90 -22.76 2.48 -6.57
C ARG A 90 -21.59 2.57 -7.53
N ALA A 91 -21.84 3.14 -8.69
CA ALA A 91 -20.80 3.55 -9.62
C ALA A 91 -20.23 4.92 -9.20
N LYS A 92 -18.92 5.05 -9.21
CA LYS A 92 -18.23 6.30 -8.89
C LYS A 92 -17.18 6.60 -9.94
N LEU A 93 -17.22 7.82 -10.48
CA LEU A 93 -16.18 8.33 -11.35
C LEU A 93 -14.96 8.75 -10.55
N ILE A 94 -13.81 8.22 -10.93
CA ILE A 94 -12.53 8.51 -10.27
C ILE A 94 -11.59 9.11 -11.31
N PRO A 95 -11.32 10.43 -11.26
CA PRO A 95 -10.33 11.06 -12.11
C PRO A 95 -8.93 10.88 -11.53
N LEU A 96 -8.03 10.33 -12.33
CA LEU A 96 -6.60 10.19 -12.08
C LEU A 96 -5.84 11.19 -12.96
N LEU A 97 -4.75 11.71 -12.42
CA LEU A 97 -3.86 12.67 -13.07
C LEU A 97 -2.47 12.06 -13.21
N THR A 98 -1.88 12.16 -14.39
CA THR A 98 -0.51 11.71 -14.69
C THR A 98 0.19 12.68 -15.65
N ASN A 99 1.52 12.69 -15.65
CA ASN A 99 2.35 13.37 -16.65
C ASN A 99 2.71 12.48 -17.84
N ASP A 100 2.34 11.21 -17.79
CA ASP A 100 2.59 10.27 -18.89
C ASP A 100 1.43 10.34 -19.88
N MET A 101 1.72 10.80 -21.11
CA MET A 101 0.72 10.96 -22.16
C MET A 101 0.50 9.69 -22.96
N GLU A 102 1.46 8.76 -22.94
CA GLU A 102 1.46 7.56 -23.76
C GLU A 102 0.90 6.34 -23.02
N MET A 103 1.05 6.30 -21.69
CA MET A 103 0.62 5.18 -20.86
C MET A 103 -0.87 4.89 -21.03
N GLU A 104 -1.21 3.62 -21.19
CA GLU A 104 -2.60 3.17 -21.32
C GLU A 104 -3.43 3.45 -20.06
N ALA A 105 -4.72 3.71 -20.25
CA ALA A 105 -5.62 4.04 -19.15
C ALA A 105 -5.72 2.92 -18.12
N GLU A 106 -5.68 1.66 -18.52
CA GLU A 106 -5.73 0.50 -17.64
C GLU A 106 -4.50 0.46 -16.71
N ASP A 107 -3.32 0.69 -17.26
CA ASP A 107 -2.07 0.72 -16.47
C ASP A 107 -2.09 1.84 -15.44
N ILE A 108 -2.58 3.03 -15.82
CA ILE A 108 -2.71 4.17 -14.90
C ILE A 108 -3.66 3.82 -13.74
N VAL A 109 -4.77 3.17 -14.03
CA VAL A 109 -5.74 2.72 -13.02
C VAL A 109 -5.12 1.67 -12.09
N ASP A 110 -4.40 0.70 -12.63
CA ASP A 110 -3.78 -0.38 -11.86
C ASP A 110 -2.64 0.13 -10.98
N ILE A 111 -1.82 1.05 -11.47
CA ILE A 111 -0.79 1.73 -10.67
C ILE A 111 -1.43 2.46 -9.49
N TYR A 112 -2.53 3.20 -9.73
CA TYR A 112 -3.21 3.89 -8.65
C TYR A 112 -3.89 2.94 -7.65
N ARG A 113 -4.42 1.82 -8.10
CA ARG A 113 -4.99 0.78 -7.23
C ARG A 113 -3.95 0.16 -6.31
N LYS A 114 -2.73 -0.09 -6.81
CA LYS A 114 -1.60 -0.61 -6.00
C LYS A 114 -1.23 0.32 -4.85
N ARG A 115 -1.43 1.63 -4.97
CA ARG A 115 -1.25 2.58 -3.87
C ARG A 115 -2.06 2.18 -2.63
N TRP A 116 -3.25 1.58 -2.82
CA TRP A 116 -4.09 1.14 -1.72
C TRP A 116 -3.48 0.00 -0.89
N GLU A 117 -2.57 -0.76 -1.45
CA GLU A 117 -1.89 -1.86 -0.74
C GLU A 117 -1.10 -1.35 0.47
N ILE A 118 -0.55 -0.14 0.42
CA ILE A 118 0.15 0.45 1.56
C ILE A 118 -0.81 0.75 2.74
N GLU A 119 -2.04 1.15 2.43
CA GLU A 119 -3.06 1.38 3.47
C GLU A 119 -3.49 0.05 4.11
N LEU A 120 -3.61 -1.01 3.32
CA LEU A 120 -3.87 -2.36 3.82
C LEU A 120 -2.73 -2.87 4.69
N LEU A 121 -1.47 -2.64 4.28
CA LEU A 121 -0.29 -2.98 5.08
C LEU A 121 -0.32 -2.25 6.42
N PHE A 122 -0.52 -0.93 6.45
CA PHE A 122 -0.61 -0.19 7.70
C PHE A 122 -1.78 -0.64 8.58
N LYS A 123 -2.92 -0.97 7.99
CA LYS A 123 -4.05 -1.54 8.72
C LYS A 123 -3.66 -2.88 9.36
N GLN A 124 -3.03 -3.77 8.61
CA GLN A 124 -2.56 -5.07 9.09
C GLN A 124 -1.55 -4.92 10.23
N LEU A 125 -0.58 -4.01 10.08
CA LEU A 125 0.41 -3.73 11.12
C LEU A 125 -0.24 -3.22 12.41
N LYS A 126 -1.14 -2.23 12.31
CA LYS A 126 -1.84 -1.67 13.48
C LYS A 126 -2.77 -2.67 14.17
N GLN A 127 -3.32 -3.63 13.43
CA GLN A 127 -4.21 -4.65 14.00
C GLN A 127 -3.45 -5.77 14.72
N ASN A 128 -2.26 -6.14 14.24
CA ASN A 128 -1.56 -7.33 14.72
C ASN A 128 -0.34 -7.02 15.59
N PHE A 129 0.13 -5.77 15.61
CA PHE A 129 1.32 -5.37 16.36
C PHE A 129 1.04 -4.15 17.24
N PRO A 130 1.75 -3.99 18.38
CA PRO A 130 1.54 -2.91 19.34
C PRO A 130 2.16 -1.59 18.85
N LEU A 131 1.74 -1.09 17.68
CA LEU A 131 2.19 0.21 17.14
C LEU A 131 1.42 1.42 17.70
N ARG A 132 0.50 1.20 18.65
CA ARG A 132 -0.23 2.29 19.32
C ARG A 132 0.61 2.96 20.41
N TYR A 133 1.61 2.25 20.90
CA TYR A 133 2.50 2.71 21.95
C TYR A 133 3.95 2.45 21.54
N PHE A 134 4.82 3.41 21.78
CA PHE A 134 6.25 3.24 21.59
C PHE A 134 6.89 3.02 22.96
N TYR A 135 7.71 1.96 23.08
CA TYR A 135 8.38 1.61 24.32
C TYR A 135 9.52 2.58 24.66
N GLY A 136 10.01 3.33 23.69
CA GLY A 136 11.03 4.35 23.87
C GLY A 136 10.65 5.65 23.17
N GLU A 137 11.05 6.78 23.77
CA GLU A 137 10.72 8.12 23.27
C GLU A 137 11.76 8.65 22.28
N SER A 138 12.96 8.06 22.22
CA SER A 138 13.98 8.49 21.28
C SER A 138 13.62 8.13 19.84
N ALA A 139 14.02 8.99 18.89
CA ALA A 139 13.80 8.73 17.47
C ALA A 139 14.38 7.38 17.00
N ASN A 140 15.49 6.94 17.61
CA ASN A 140 16.09 5.66 17.30
C ASN A 140 15.25 4.49 17.84
N ALA A 141 14.74 4.56 19.06
CA ALA A 141 13.87 3.54 19.65
C ALA A 141 12.58 3.36 18.82
N ILE A 142 11.98 4.47 18.39
CA ILE A 142 10.80 4.45 17.52
C ILE A 142 11.11 3.76 16.18
N LYS A 143 12.24 4.09 15.55
CA LYS A 143 12.68 3.45 14.30
C LYS A 143 12.90 1.96 14.48
N ILE A 144 13.57 1.54 15.56
CA ILE A 144 13.81 0.13 15.86
C ILE A 144 12.48 -0.62 16.00
N GLN A 145 11.53 -0.09 16.75
CA GLN A 145 10.22 -0.72 16.91
C GLN A 145 9.48 -0.88 15.58
N ILE A 146 9.52 0.13 14.71
CA ILE A 146 8.94 0.07 13.37
C ILE A 146 9.62 -1.03 12.54
N TRP A 147 10.95 -1.08 12.50
CA TRP A 147 11.68 -2.07 11.73
C TRP A 147 11.43 -3.50 12.24
N VAL A 148 11.45 -3.71 13.54
CA VAL A 148 11.13 -5.02 14.15
C VAL A 148 9.72 -5.46 13.78
N THR A 149 8.77 -4.54 13.80
CA THR A 149 7.38 -4.82 13.39
C THR A 149 7.28 -5.23 11.93
N LEU A 150 7.98 -4.53 11.03
CA LEU A 150 8.00 -4.86 9.61
C LEU A 150 8.64 -6.23 9.36
N ILE A 151 9.75 -6.54 10.03
CA ILE A 151 10.43 -7.85 9.94
C ILE A 151 9.50 -8.95 10.44
N ALA A 152 8.88 -8.77 11.61
CA ALA A 152 7.92 -9.74 12.15
C ALA A 152 6.74 -9.97 11.21
N ASN A 153 6.20 -8.92 10.60
CA ASN A 153 5.14 -9.02 9.60
C ASN A 153 5.58 -9.85 8.38
N LEU A 154 6.78 -9.62 7.85
CA LEU A 154 7.32 -10.39 6.73
C LEU A 154 7.53 -11.87 7.10
N LEU A 155 8.05 -12.16 8.28
CA LEU A 155 8.22 -13.53 8.76
C LEU A 155 6.86 -14.25 8.87
N LEU A 156 5.84 -13.58 9.42
CA LEU A 156 4.48 -14.12 9.48
C LEU A 156 3.91 -14.42 8.09
N MET A 157 4.14 -13.55 7.12
CA MET A 157 3.73 -13.79 5.73
C MET A 157 4.42 -15.01 5.12
N VAL A 158 5.71 -15.22 5.41
CA VAL A 158 6.45 -16.41 4.97
C VAL A 158 5.89 -17.66 5.61
N VAL A 159 5.62 -17.63 6.92
CA VAL A 159 5.01 -18.77 7.64
C VAL A 159 3.63 -19.08 7.06
N GLN A 160 2.78 -18.07 6.85
CA GLN A 160 1.45 -18.25 6.26
C GLN A 160 1.49 -18.93 4.89
N LYS A 161 2.48 -18.60 4.05
CA LYS A 161 2.66 -19.24 2.74
C LYS A 161 3.12 -20.71 2.85
N ARG A 162 3.86 -21.06 3.91
CA ARG A 162 4.42 -22.41 4.11
C ARG A 162 3.48 -23.36 4.84
N VAL A 163 2.53 -22.84 5.60
CA VAL A 163 1.54 -23.66 6.31
C VAL A 163 0.60 -24.31 5.31
N ARG A 164 0.43 -25.63 5.40
CA ARG A 164 -0.42 -26.43 4.48
C ARG A 164 -1.89 -26.06 4.60
N ASN A 165 -2.35 -25.77 5.81
CA ASN A 165 -3.72 -25.37 6.07
C ASN A 165 -3.90 -23.88 5.77
N ARG A 166 -4.43 -23.56 4.59
CA ARG A 166 -4.67 -22.18 4.12
C ARG A 166 -5.87 -21.50 4.79
N SER A 167 -6.56 -22.15 5.72
CA SER A 167 -7.73 -21.58 6.42
C SER A 167 -7.36 -20.48 7.44
N TRP A 168 -6.10 -20.38 7.82
CA TRP A 168 -5.63 -19.39 8.79
C TRP A 168 -5.63 -17.97 8.23
N SER A 169 -6.43 -17.09 8.85
CA SER A 169 -6.29 -15.66 8.60
C SER A 169 -4.95 -15.15 9.14
N PHE A 170 -4.44 -14.06 8.59
CA PHE A 170 -3.18 -13.47 9.09
C PHE A 170 -3.24 -13.14 10.58
N SER A 171 -4.34 -12.56 11.06
CA SER A 171 -4.53 -12.23 12.48
C SER A 171 -4.62 -13.48 13.37
N GLY A 172 -5.29 -14.53 12.90
CA GLY A 172 -5.33 -15.81 13.59
C GLY A 172 -3.94 -16.43 13.73
N LEU A 173 -3.18 -16.45 12.64
CA LEU A 173 -1.81 -16.92 12.63
C LEU A 173 -0.91 -16.13 13.58
N ALA A 174 -0.99 -14.80 13.57
CA ALA A 174 -0.22 -13.92 14.47
C ALA A 174 -0.53 -14.21 15.95
N THR A 175 -1.82 -14.46 16.26
CA THR A 175 -2.25 -14.81 17.62
C THR A 175 -1.70 -16.16 18.05
N ILE A 176 -1.81 -17.19 17.20
CA ILE A 176 -1.33 -18.53 17.50
C ILE A 176 0.18 -18.55 17.70
N ILE A 177 0.93 -17.90 16.79
CA ILE A 177 2.39 -17.82 16.94
C ILE A 177 2.76 -17.13 18.25
N ARG A 178 2.06 -16.08 18.65
CA ARG A 178 2.30 -15.43 19.95
C ARG A 178 2.09 -16.38 21.12
N ILE A 179 0.99 -17.15 21.09
CA ILE A 179 0.68 -18.14 22.14
C ILE A 179 1.72 -19.27 22.14
N THR A 180 2.00 -19.86 20.99
CA THR A 180 2.94 -20.99 20.88
C THR A 180 4.36 -20.60 21.30
N LEU A 181 4.81 -19.39 21.02
CA LEU A 181 6.10 -18.87 21.48
C LEU A 181 6.12 -18.69 23.00
N MET A 182 5.03 -18.24 23.61
CA MET A 182 4.95 -18.08 25.07
C MET A 182 5.00 -19.41 25.81
N TYR A 183 4.47 -20.47 25.22
CA TYR A 183 4.41 -21.82 25.84
C TYR A 183 5.43 -22.79 25.26
N TYR A 184 6.40 -22.31 24.47
CA TYR A 184 7.44 -23.14 23.81
C TYR A 184 6.89 -24.31 22.99
N ILE A 185 5.69 -24.20 22.47
CA ILE A 185 5.07 -25.22 21.64
C ILE A 185 5.68 -25.17 20.23
N ASN A 186 5.91 -26.33 19.61
CA ASN A 186 6.35 -26.38 18.22
C ASN A 186 5.26 -25.81 17.28
N CYS A 187 5.41 -24.55 16.96
CA CYS A 187 4.45 -23.77 16.17
C CYS A 187 4.16 -24.41 14.81
N TYR A 188 5.17 -24.95 14.13
CA TYR A 188 5.00 -25.57 12.81
C TYR A 188 4.17 -26.86 12.89
N SER A 189 4.42 -27.68 13.89
CA SER A 189 3.64 -28.90 14.15
C SER A 189 2.18 -28.56 14.47
N PHE A 190 1.96 -27.56 15.30
CA PHE A 190 0.62 -27.10 15.66
C PHE A 190 -0.16 -26.53 14.45
N LEU A 191 0.46 -25.66 13.67
CA LEU A 191 -0.19 -25.03 12.51
C LEU A 191 -0.59 -26.03 11.42
N ASN A 192 0.16 -27.13 11.28
CA ASN A 192 -0.14 -28.15 10.29
C ASN A 192 -1.12 -29.23 10.80
N ASN A 193 -1.24 -29.42 12.12
CA ASN A 193 -2.08 -30.41 12.75
C ASN A 193 -2.77 -29.85 14.00
N PRO A 194 -3.73 -28.90 13.84
CA PRO A 194 -4.36 -28.21 14.97
C PRO A 194 -5.19 -29.13 15.86
N ASP A 195 -5.60 -30.31 15.34
CA ASP A 195 -6.42 -31.28 16.06
C ASP A 195 -5.58 -32.25 16.91
N LYS A 196 -4.25 -32.11 16.94
CA LYS A 196 -3.42 -32.90 17.85
C LYS A 196 -3.56 -32.40 19.28
N ASP A 197 -3.71 -33.38 20.20
CA ASP A 197 -3.86 -33.23 21.65
C ASP A 197 -2.94 -32.14 22.24
N TRP A 198 -3.52 -31.02 22.59
CA TRP A 198 -2.83 -29.91 23.21
C TRP A 198 -2.11 -30.27 24.49
N GLU A 199 -2.71 -31.14 25.29
CA GLU A 199 -2.17 -31.57 26.58
C GLU A 199 -0.82 -32.29 26.40
N LYS A 200 -0.70 -33.15 25.41
CA LYS A 200 0.58 -33.85 25.10
C LYS A 200 1.66 -32.87 24.57
N LEU A 201 1.25 -31.86 23.80
CA LEU A 201 2.20 -30.83 23.30
C LEU A 201 2.71 -29.93 24.41
N VAL A 202 1.86 -29.61 25.38
CA VAL A 202 2.22 -28.84 26.57
C VAL A 202 3.08 -29.62 27.51
N GLU A 203 2.83 -30.92 27.68
CA GLU A 203 3.68 -31.79 28.52
C GLU A 203 5.09 -31.96 27.94
N GLN A 204 5.23 -32.09 26.64
CA GLN A 204 6.53 -32.17 25.98
C GLN A 204 7.32 -30.86 26.01
N SER A 205 6.66 -29.73 26.23
CA SER A 205 7.29 -28.40 26.29
C SER A 205 7.72 -27.96 27.70
N LYS A 206 7.54 -28.80 28.71
CA LYS A 206 7.85 -28.49 30.12
C LYS A 206 9.35 -28.48 30.45
N GLU A 207 10.21 -28.92 29.55
CA GLU A 207 11.65 -28.65 29.71
C GLU A 207 11.94 -27.19 29.32
N PRO A 208 12.41 -26.37 30.28
CA PRO A 208 12.77 -24.99 29.96
C PRO A 208 13.87 -25.00 28.88
N PRO A 209 13.79 -24.12 27.86
CA PRO A 209 14.88 -24.00 26.91
C PRO A 209 16.16 -23.66 27.67
N ILE A 210 17.25 -24.27 27.23
CA ILE A 210 18.58 -23.91 27.72
C ILE A 210 18.71 -22.39 27.51
N GLN A 211 18.73 -21.64 28.61
CA GLN A 211 19.02 -20.22 28.58
C GLN A 211 20.47 -20.11 28.12
N LEU A 212 20.67 -19.86 26.83
CA LEU A 212 21.96 -19.38 26.35
C LEU A 212 22.11 -17.97 26.92
N SER A 213 23.01 -17.83 27.92
CA SER A 213 23.41 -16.54 28.40
C SER A 213 24.00 -15.77 27.23
N LEU A 214 23.39 -14.64 26.89
CA LEU A 214 23.87 -13.74 25.84
C LEU A 214 25.04 -12.87 26.31
N PHE A 215 25.52 -13.08 27.55
CA PHE A 215 26.52 -12.26 28.24
C PHE A 215 27.49 -13.10 29.07
N ASP A 216 28.12 -14.11 28.48
CA ASP A 216 29.38 -14.68 28.99
C ASP A 216 30.53 -14.32 28.06
#